data_e1e6544647a9b82b627570be9ede495f
#
_entry.id   e1e6544647a9b82b627570be9ede495f
#
_cell.length_a   1.000
_cell.length_b   1.000
_cell.length_c   1.000
_cell.angle_alpha   90.00
_cell.angle_beta   90.00
_cell.angle_gamma   90.00
#
_symmetry.space_group_name_H-M   'P 1'
#
loop_
_entity.id
_entity.type
_entity.pdbx_description
1 polymer ?
#
loop_
_entity_poly.entity_id
_entity_poly.type
_entity_poly.pdbx_seq_one_letter_code
_entity_poly.pdbx_strand_id
1 'polypeptide(L)'
;MIASRKGGSPARSYTSRLLAGGVATIGGKVTEEAGELVQAAAAESAERVVAEAADLTYHLLVLLAARDVPLVSIADELARRFGVSGLDEKAARPAKAGGGAA
;
A
#
# COMPACT_ATOMS: atom_id res chain seq x y z
N MET A 1 -8.01 8.28 8.53
CA MET A 1 -7.42 8.77 7.43
C MET A 1 -8.22 8.62 6.19
N ILE A 2 -8.01 7.64 5.35
CA ILE A 2 -8.77 7.51 4.11
C ILE A 2 -10.25 7.37 4.40
N ALA A 3 -10.61 6.52 5.33
CA ALA A 3 -12.02 6.30 5.64
C ALA A 3 -12.70 7.56 6.16
N SER A 4 -11.95 8.41 6.84
CA SER A 4 -12.55 9.62 7.39
C SER A 4 -12.54 10.77 6.41
N ARG A 5 -12.09 10.55 5.18
CA ARG A 5 -12.03 11.60 4.20
C ARG A 5 -13.15 11.53 3.16
N LYS A 6 -14.20 10.87 3.47
CA LYS A 6 -15.32 10.77 2.55
C LYS A 6 -16.01 12.12 2.42
N GLY A 7 -16.04 12.64 1.22
CA GLY A 7 -16.67 13.91 0.94
C GLY A 7 -15.80 15.11 1.25
N GLY A 8 -16.04 16.21 0.62
CA GLY A 8 -15.27 17.42 0.85
C GLY A 8 -14.28 17.75 -0.25
N SER A 9 -13.01 17.81 0.04
CA SER A 9 -11.99 18.25 -0.90
C SER A 9 -11.95 17.36 -2.16
N PRO A 10 -11.23 17.77 -3.20
CA PRO A 10 -11.08 16.93 -4.38
C PRO A 10 -10.54 15.55 -4.08
N ALA A 11 -9.60 15.45 -3.14
CA ALA A 11 -9.07 14.14 -2.75
C ALA A 11 -10.15 13.31 -2.10
N ARG A 12 -10.97 13.93 -1.26
CA ARG A 12 -12.09 13.23 -0.64
C ARG A 12 -13.10 12.78 -1.67
N SER A 13 -13.37 13.63 -2.66
CA SER A 13 -14.32 13.28 -3.70
C SER A 13 -13.84 12.06 -4.49
N TYR A 14 -12.57 11.99 -4.80
CA TYR A 14 -12.02 10.85 -5.50
C TYR A 14 -12.15 9.59 -4.66
N THR A 15 -11.75 9.67 -3.39
CA THR A 15 -11.85 8.53 -2.49
C THR A 15 -13.30 8.08 -2.33
N SER A 16 -14.22 9.03 -2.20
CA SER A 16 -15.64 8.70 -2.09
C SER A 16 -16.15 7.96 -3.32
N ARG A 17 -15.73 8.40 -4.51
CA ARG A 17 -16.15 7.71 -5.72
C ARG A 17 -15.60 6.30 -5.79
N LEU A 18 -14.34 6.13 -5.37
CA LEU A 18 -13.75 4.79 -5.33
C LEU A 18 -14.53 3.89 -4.40
N LEU A 19 -14.82 4.38 -3.19
CA LEU A 19 -15.55 3.58 -2.22
C LEU A 19 -16.94 3.24 -2.71
N ALA A 20 -17.60 4.20 -3.37
CA ALA A 20 -18.93 3.96 -3.92
C ALA A 20 -18.90 2.91 -5.03
N GLY A 21 -17.81 2.84 -5.78
CA GLY A 21 -17.67 1.86 -6.84
C GLY A 21 -17.40 0.45 -6.34
N GLY A 22 -16.96 0.33 -5.11
CA GLY A 22 -16.79 -0.97 -4.49
C GLY A 22 -15.49 -1.66 -4.85
N VAL A 23 -15.37 -2.88 -4.38
CA VAL A 23 -14.14 -3.65 -4.49
C VAL A 23 -13.69 -3.82 -5.94
N ALA A 24 -14.62 -4.04 -6.86
CA ALA A 24 -14.23 -4.26 -8.25
C ALA A 24 -13.55 -3.02 -8.84
N THR A 25 -14.10 -1.84 -8.58
CA THR A 25 -13.53 -0.61 -9.08
C THR A 25 -12.16 -0.34 -8.47
N ILE A 26 -12.08 -0.47 -7.14
CA ILE A 26 -10.83 -0.23 -6.44
C ILE A 26 -9.79 -1.27 -6.84
N GLY A 27 -10.21 -2.53 -6.95
CA GLY A 27 -9.31 -3.61 -7.33
C GLY A 27 -8.71 -3.40 -8.71
N GLY A 28 -9.50 -2.84 -9.64
CA GLY A 28 -8.98 -2.50 -10.94
C GLY A 28 -7.85 -1.51 -10.87
N LYS A 29 -7.99 -0.50 -9.99
CA LYS A 29 -6.92 0.46 -9.80
C LYS A 29 -5.68 -0.19 -9.18
N VAL A 30 -5.88 -1.03 -8.19
CA VAL A 30 -4.75 -1.71 -7.56
C VAL A 30 -3.98 -2.54 -8.58
N THR A 31 -4.67 -3.28 -9.42
CA THR A 31 -4.04 -4.10 -10.45
C THR A 31 -3.28 -3.24 -11.44
N GLU A 32 -3.90 -2.16 -11.89
CA GLU A 32 -3.28 -1.25 -12.85
C GLU A 32 -2.01 -0.62 -12.27
N GLU A 33 -2.10 -0.13 -11.03
CA GLU A 33 -0.96 0.54 -10.42
C GLU A 33 0.17 -0.43 -10.10
N ALA A 34 -0.16 -1.66 -9.74
CA ALA A 34 0.88 -2.67 -9.50
C ALA A 34 1.68 -2.90 -10.77
N GLY A 35 1.00 -2.98 -11.93
CA GLY A 35 1.70 -3.14 -13.19
C GLY A 35 2.59 -1.96 -13.50
N GLU A 36 2.09 -0.76 -13.25
CA GLU A 36 2.88 0.44 -13.52
C GLU A 36 4.10 0.53 -12.60
N LEU A 37 3.95 0.10 -11.34
CA LEU A 37 5.08 0.08 -10.44
C LEU A 37 6.15 -0.90 -10.90
N VAL A 38 5.75 -2.08 -11.33
CA VAL A 38 6.70 -3.07 -11.83
C VAL A 38 7.44 -2.53 -13.05
N GLN A 39 6.72 -1.87 -13.96
CA GLN A 39 7.35 -1.30 -15.13
C GLN A 39 8.33 -0.20 -14.76
N ALA A 40 7.94 0.67 -13.83
CA ALA A 40 8.82 1.74 -13.39
C ALA A 40 10.07 1.17 -12.75
N ALA A 41 9.94 0.15 -11.93
CA ALA A 41 11.09 -0.46 -11.27
C ALA A 41 12.02 -1.12 -12.27
N ALA A 42 11.49 -1.62 -13.36
CA ALA A 42 12.30 -2.30 -14.37
C ALA A 42 13.04 -1.33 -15.28
N ALA A 43 12.47 -0.15 -15.56
CA ALA A 43 13.01 0.65 -16.66
C ALA A 43 12.97 2.17 -16.46
N GLU A 44 12.47 2.65 -15.34
CA GLU A 44 12.31 4.08 -15.18
C GLU A 44 13.10 4.61 -13.99
N SER A 45 12.98 5.91 -13.72
CA SER A 45 13.76 6.54 -12.67
C SER A 45 13.24 6.20 -11.28
N ALA A 46 14.09 6.44 -10.28
CA ALA A 46 13.70 6.23 -8.90
C ALA A 46 12.49 7.10 -8.53
N GLU A 47 12.42 8.31 -9.08
CA GLU A 47 11.28 9.18 -8.83
C GLU A 47 9.98 8.56 -9.35
N ARG A 48 10.06 7.90 -10.49
CA ARG A 48 8.88 7.24 -11.03
C ARG A 48 8.49 6.04 -10.18
N VAL A 49 9.47 5.31 -9.68
CA VAL A 49 9.17 4.19 -8.77
C VAL A 49 8.45 4.68 -7.53
N VAL A 50 8.92 5.78 -6.96
CA VAL A 50 8.28 6.34 -5.77
C VAL A 50 6.86 6.78 -6.08
N ALA A 51 6.66 7.45 -7.22
CA ALA A 51 5.34 7.92 -7.59
C ALA A 51 4.36 6.76 -7.77
N GLU A 52 4.79 5.72 -8.48
CA GLU A 52 3.91 4.59 -8.72
C GLU A 52 3.66 3.79 -7.44
N ALA A 53 4.67 3.67 -6.58
CA ALA A 53 4.49 3.00 -5.31
C ALA A 53 3.50 3.76 -4.42
N ALA A 54 3.55 5.09 -4.46
CA ALA A 54 2.61 5.90 -3.69
C ALA A 54 1.19 5.70 -4.20
N ASP A 55 1.01 5.67 -5.52
CA ASP A 55 -0.30 5.45 -6.10
C ASP A 55 -0.85 4.08 -5.70
N LEU A 56 -0.01 3.07 -5.79
CA LEU A 56 -0.43 1.71 -5.42
C LEU A 56 -0.81 1.66 -3.93
N THR A 57 0.02 2.25 -3.10
CA THR A 57 -0.24 2.24 -1.66
C THR A 57 -1.55 2.92 -1.34
N TYR A 58 -1.81 4.06 -1.99
CA TYR A 58 -3.05 4.77 -1.76
C TYR A 58 -4.26 3.90 -2.11
N HIS A 59 -4.25 3.29 -3.28
CA HIS A 59 -5.38 2.47 -3.70
C HIS A 59 -5.49 1.20 -2.88
N LEU A 60 -4.37 0.66 -2.42
CA LEU A 60 -4.40 -0.49 -1.52
C LEU A 60 -5.11 -0.12 -0.21
N LEU A 61 -4.79 1.04 0.35
CA LEU A 61 -5.44 1.47 1.58
C LEU A 61 -6.94 1.68 1.38
N VAL A 62 -7.33 2.21 0.22
CA VAL A 62 -8.75 2.37 -0.07
C VAL A 62 -9.45 1.01 -0.17
N LEU A 63 -8.79 0.05 -0.78
CA LEU A 63 -9.34 -1.29 -0.89
C LEU A 63 -9.56 -1.91 0.49
N LEU A 64 -8.58 -1.76 1.37
CA LEU A 64 -8.73 -2.27 2.74
C LEU A 64 -9.87 -1.57 3.45
N ALA A 65 -9.99 -0.26 3.28
CA ALA A 65 -11.07 0.50 3.89
C ALA A 65 -12.44 0.04 3.39
N ALA A 66 -12.52 -0.35 2.13
CA ALA A 66 -13.78 -0.82 1.56
C ALA A 66 -14.26 -2.10 2.25
N ARG A 67 -13.34 -2.87 2.81
CA ARG A 67 -13.68 -4.09 3.53
C ARG A 67 -13.59 -3.91 5.04
N ASP A 68 -13.44 -2.67 5.50
CA ASP A 68 -13.31 -2.37 6.92
C ASP A 68 -12.16 -3.12 7.59
N VAL A 69 -11.06 -3.28 6.85
CA VAL A 69 -9.87 -3.94 7.37
C VAL A 69 -8.85 -2.85 7.71
N PRO A 70 -8.49 -2.70 8.99
CA PRO A 70 -7.51 -1.66 9.35
C PRO A 70 -6.09 -2.10 8.99
N LEU A 71 -5.26 -1.12 8.69
CA LEU A 71 -3.88 -1.40 8.32
C LEU A 71 -3.15 -2.16 9.41
N VAL A 72 -3.50 -1.92 10.68
CA VAL A 72 -2.84 -2.61 11.78
C VAL A 72 -3.01 -4.13 11.67
N SER A 73 -4.12 -4.59 11.10
CA SER A 73 -4.30 -6.03 10.92
C SER A 73 -3.26 -6.62 9.98
N ILE A 74 -2.88 -5.86 8.96
CA ILE A 74 -1.85 -6.29 8.03
C ILE A 74 -0.50 -6.33 8.74
N ALA A 75 -0.22 -5.30 9.53
CA ALA A 75 1.03 -5.25 10.29
C ALA A 75 1.11 -6.41 11.27
N ASP A 76 0.00 -6.73 11.93
CA ASP A 76 -0.03 -7.85 12.86
C ASP A 76 0.22 -9.18 12.15
N GLU A 77 -0.34 -9.34 10.96
CA GLU A 77 -0.13 -10.58 10.21
C GLU A 77 1.33 -10.71 9.77
N LEU A 78 1.94 -9.60 9.39
CA LEU A 78 3.36 -9.64 9.03
C LEU A 78 4.21 -9.99 10.23
N ALA A 79 3.89 -9.43 11.40
CA ALA A 79 4.61 -9.78 12.62
C ALA A 79 4.44 -11.25 12.95
N ARG A 80 3.25 -11.79 12.76
CA ARG A 80 3.01 -13.21 13.03
C ARG A 80 3.86 -14.09 12.12
N ARG A 81 4.01 -13.70 10.86
CA ARG A 81 4.76 -14.52 9.91
C ARG A 81 6.26 -14.39 10.06
N PHE A 82 6.74 -13.21 10.43
CA PHE A 82 8.16 -12.91 10.41
C PHE A 82 8.73 -12.54 11.78
N GLY A 83 7.99 -12.78 12.83
CA GLY A 83 8.46 -12.50 14.19
C GLY A 83 8.08 -11.09 14.59
N VAL A 84 8.67 -10.61 15.65
CA VAL A 84 8.36 -9.34 16.24
C VAL A 84 8.37 -8.23 15.26
N SER A 85 7.98 -8.23 14.18
CA SER A 85 8.06 -7.23 13.16
C SER A 85 9.34 -7.43 12.37
N GLY A 86 9.19 -7.89 11.13
CA GLY A 86 10.35 -8.06 10.27
C GLY A 86 11.13 -6.77 10.10
N LEU A 87 10.46 -5.62 10.10
CA LEU A 87 11.16 -4.35 9.95
C LEU A 87 11.97 -4.00 11.17
N ASP A 88 11.42 -4.21 12.35
CA ASP A 88 12.15 -3.96 13.58
C ASP A 88 13.35 -4.88 13.71
N GLU A 89 13.16 -6.12 13.32
CA GLU A 89 14.24 -7.07 13.37
C GLU A 89 15.38 -6.68 12.45
N LYS A 90 15.06 -6.22 11.26
CA LYS A 90 16.09 -5.77 10.34
C LYS A 90 16.85 -4.59 10.90
N ALA A 91 16.17 -3.67 11.51
CA ALA A 91 16.82 -2.51 12.09
C ALA A 91 17.74 -2.91 13.22
N ALA A 92 17.39 -3.96 13.94
CA ALA A 92 18.18 -4.39 15.09
C ALA A 92 19.37 -5.25 14.70
N ARG A 93 19.46 -5.68 13.45
CA ARG A 93 20.55 -6.56 13.02
C ARG A 93 21.38 -5.89 11.92
N PRO A 94 22.13 -4.88 12.29
CA PRO A 94 22.82 -4.08 11.27
C PRO A 94 23.74 -4.91 10.38
N ALA A 95 24.59 -5.67 10.95
CA ALA A 95 25.63 -6.34 10.17
C ALA A 95 25.07 -7.42 9.26
N LYS A 96 24.00 -8.04 9.65
CA LYS A 96 23.48 -9.13 8.89
C LYS A 96 22.29 -8.75 8.09
N ALA A 97 21.92 -7.54 8.19
CA ALA A 97 20.68 -7.10 7.60
C ALA A 97 20.60 -7.45 6.13
N GLY A 98 21.69 -7.34 5.45
CA GLY A 98 21.65 -7.62 4.04
C GLY A 98 21.17 -9.02 3.76
N GLY A 99 21.61 -9.93 4.59
CA GLY A 99 21.18 -11.29 4.39
C GLY A 99 19.71 -11.47 4.57
N GLY A 100 19.14 -10.64 5.38
CA GLY A 100 17.76 -10.81 5.69
C GLY A 100 16.85 -10.45 4.55
N ALA A 101 17.33 -10.03 3.54
CA ALA A 101 16.51 -9.55 2.52
C ALA A 101 15.24 -10.25 2.49
N ALA A 102 14.89 -10.83 2.34
CA ALA A 102 13.61 -11.35 2.16
C ALA A 102 12.51 -10.80 2.73
#